data_48eaf1ff897f0ffa8789c640ae36be4b
#
_entry.id   48eaf1ff897f0ffa8789c640ae36be4b
#
_cell.length_a   1.000
_cell.length_b   1.000
_cell.length_c   1.000
_cell.angle_alpha   90.00
_cell.angle_beta   90.00
_cell.angle_gamma   90.00
#
_symmetry.space_group_name_H-M   'P 1'
#
loop_
_entity.id
_entity.type
_entity.pdbx_description
1 polymer ?
#
loop_
_entity_poly.entity_id
_entity_poly.type
_entity_poly.pdbx_seq_one_letter_code
_entity_poly.pdbx_strand_id
1 'polypeptide(L)'
;MVYIRHRLMLAFVGAFSLLILSKRFTPYLYSVYSSAQYLGVHTFLEFISLFAAFSTFLLVWLLRRGFEDPPGRFLVVLGGTLLGVGYIDLFHTLSFYGMPAFITPSSYQKATFLWLFGRYCLIAGFFAAFGVLRTQTRYVTGFLFHSLLLAVNLAIITAATLFATYYLKLVPPLFVEGSGLTPLKIGLEYIVILCYGLIFVLLHKHRTHLKETIYANLGYFLIFSITSEVAFTFYKNVYDTYNLLGHLYKIIAYGFLFRAVYLSGIIDHLSTLSEMGKMSAQILTNRGSINNLLEIQMEKLKHLIPRARRIVFYVKEDDNYYRSDYVWGKYSALLPVHRLIRFHNLFDLLGQDVKLYDDPHHLLDKLAPEDYTPEIAAVWIRTNQLLYIPLIQEAQFYGCVMLFSFGRLSRFSGADLEKASIFQKFATLAIAHVKYEETISRLSYEDSMTKLPNRRYFFDQMTEAQYETARYNIPFTLIFLDMNGLKQINDYYGHAAGDEALQTIAELLKSSVRKTDIAARLGGDEFGVIVKHADLAEGRQKITELRDRFAQILLPSYSVFFSLAVGGANYPAEASTTEGLLKLADDRMYDHKRKIKAAAGNPPLILDA
;
A
#
# COMPACT_ATOMS: atom_id res chain seq x y z
N MET A 1 22.15 -11.84 3.58
CA MET A 1 23.38 -11.40 4.27
C MET A 1 24.61 -12.22 3.92
N VAL A 2 24.65 -13.55 4.15
CA VAL A 2 25.81 -14.42 3.77
C VAL A 2 26.11 -14.30 2.26
N TYR A 3 25.09 -14.37 1.43
CA TYR A 3 25.19 -14.25 -0.02
C TYR A 3 25.77 -12.89 -0.50
N ILE A 4 25.40 -11.78 0.14
CA ILE A 4 25.95 -10.46 -0.20
C ILE A 4 27.43 -10.36 0.19
N ARG A 5 27.81 -10.87 1.36
CA ARG A 5 29.22 -10.91 1.77
C ARG A 5 30.07 -11.69 0.78
N HIS A 6 29.60 -12.82 0.30
CA HIS A 6 30.28 -13.60 -0.72
C HIS A 6 30.44 -12.82 -2.03
N ARG A 7 29.41 -12.14 -2.49
CA ARG A 7 29.47 -11.28 -3.71
C ARG A 7 30.42 -10.10 -3.55
N LEU A 8 30.43 -9.43 -2.40
CA LEU A 8 31.38 -8.34 -2.13
C LEU A 8 32.83 -8.85 -2.11
N MET A 9 33.06 -10.02 -1.53
CA MET A 9 34.38 -10.67 -1.55
C MET A 9 34.81 -11.02 -2.99
N LEU A 10 33.93 -11.55 -3.81
CA LEU A 10 34.20 -11.85 -5.22
C LEU A 10 34.52 -10.57 -6.01
N ALA A 11 33.76 -9.49 -5.78
CA ALA A 11 34.02 -8.20 -6.44
C ALA A 11 35.38 -7.63 -6.02
N PHE A 12 35.73 -7.71 -4.73
CA PHE A 12 37.04 -7.30 -4.23
C PHE A 12 38.18 -8.11 -4.89
N VAL A 13 38.07 -9.43 -4.85
CA VAL A 13 39.07 -10.32 -5.47
C VAL A 13 39.17 -10.02 -6.97
N GLY A 14 38.05 -9.88 -7.67
CA GLY A 14 38.04 -9.61 -9.12
C GLY A 14 38.68 -8.25 -9.47
N ALA A 15 38.31 -7.18 -8.76
CA ALA A 15 38.85 -5.85 -9.01
C ALA A 15 40.36 -5.77 -8.73
N PHE A 16 40.80 -6.32 -7.58
CA PHE A 16 42.22 -6.37 -7.23
C PHE A 16 43.03 -7.31 -8.12
N SER A 17 42.49 -8.46 -8.50
CA SER A 17 43.17 -9.39 -9.42
C SER A 17 43.39 -8.75 -10.78
N LEU A 18 42.43 -7.99 -11.30
CA LEU A 18 42.58 -7.27 -12.56
C LEU A 18 43.68 -6.19 -12.46
N LEU A 19 43.74 -5.47 -11.33
CA LEU A 19 44.77 -4.48 -11.09
C LEU A 19 46.17 -5.10 -10.95
N ILE A 20 46.30 -6.22 -10.24
CA ILE A 20 47.55 -7.00 -10.09
C ILE A 20 48.00 -7.54 -11.45
N LEU A 21 47.06 -8.11 -12.23
CA LEU A 21 47.35 -8.58 -13.59
C LEU A 21 47.84 -7.43 -14.48
N SER A 22 47.16 -6.27 -14.44
CA SER A 22 47.62 -5.11 -15.22
C SER A 22 49.03 -4.69 -14.84
N LYS A 23 49.37 -4.75 -13.55
CA LYS A 23 50.74 -4.46 -13.06
C LYS A 23 51.73 -5.54 -13.47
N ARG A 24 51.36 -6.82 -13.44
CA ARG A 24 52.21 -7.95 -13.89
C ARG A 24 52.54 -7.86 -15.39
N PHE A 25 51.57 -7.41 -16.17
CA PHE A 25 51.69 -7.26 -17.62
C PHE A 25 52.03 -5.83 -18.05
N THR A 26 52.54 -4.96 -17.14
CA THR A 26 52.99 -3.59 -17.43
C THR A 26 53.82 -3.48 -18.70
N PRO A 27 54.83 -4.36 -18.99
CA PRO A 27 55.64 -4.25 -20.21
C PRO A 27 54.80 -4.30 -21.50
N TYR A 28 53.62 -4.91 -21.47
CA TYR A 28 52.75 -5.06 -22.66
C TYR A 28 51.57 -4.11 -22.65
N LEU A 29 51.10 -3.66 -21.47
CA LEU A 29 49.85 -2.88 -21.31
C LEU A 29 50.12 -1.40 -21.04
N TYR A 30 51.33 -1.06 -20.57
CA TYR A 30 51.65 0.33 -20.25
C TYR A 30 51.91 1.13 -21.51
N SER A 31 51.17 2.20 -21.68
CA SER A 31 51.31 3.17 -22.76
C SER A 31 51.16 4.56 -22.22
N VAL A 32 51.88 5.50 -22.81
CA VAL A 32 51.70 6.94 -22.62
C VAL A 32 51.03 7.47 -23.89
N TYR A 33 49.83 7.98 -23.73
CA TYR A 33 49.05 8.49 -24.86
C TYR A 33 49.48 9.92 -25.21
N SER A 34 49.18 10.38 -26.42
CA SER A 34 49.31 11.79 -26.75
C SER A 34 48.33 12.63 -25.93
N SER A 35 48.70 13.87 -25.57
CA SER A 35 47.83 14.75 -24.79
C SER A 35 46.45 14.94 -25.44
N ALA A 36 46.41 15.09 -26.76
CA ALA A 36 45.15 15.25 -27.51
C ALA A 36 44.24 14.03 -27.41
N GLN A 37 44.79 12.82 -27.54
CA GLN A 37 44.00 11.57 -27.41
C GLN A 37 43.53 11.35 -25.97
N TYR A 38 44.43 11.55 -25.01
CA TYR A 38 44.13 11.34 -23.59
C TYR A 38 43.07 12.33 -23.08
N LEU A 39 43.20 13.61 -23.39
CA LEU A 39 42.25 14.64 -22.94
C LEU A 39 40.82 14.35 -23.37
N GLY A 40 40.62 13.90 -24.60
CA GLY A 40 39.27 13.52 -25.08
C GLY A 40 38.67 12.38 -24.26
N VAL A 41 39.45 11.31 -24.07
CA VAL A 41 39.01 10.14 -23.27
C VAL A 41 38.82 10.50 -21.80
N HIS A 42 39.79 11.18 -21.18
CA HIS A 42 39.72 11.63 -19.79
C HIS A 42 38.50 12.50 -19.53
N THR A 43 38.26 13.51 -20.37
CA THR A 43 37.10 14.39 -20.24
C THR A 43 35.77 13.60 -20.37
N PHE A 44 35.69 12.67 -21.32
CA PHE A 44 34.52 11.82 -21.47
C PHE A 44 34.25 10.95 -20.22
N LEU A 45 35.28 10.31 -19.66
CA LEU A 45 35.16 9.50 -18.45
C LEU A 45 34.77 10.34 -17.24
N GLU A 46 35.34 11.53 -17.10
CA GLU A 46 34.97 12.46 -16.04
C GLU A 46 33.52 12.92 -16.17
N PHE A 47 33.01 13.23 -17.38
CA PHE A 47 31.61 13.58 -17.56
C PHE A 47 30.65 12.46 -17.16
N ILE A 48 31.03 11.20 -17.36
CA ILE A 48 30.19 10.07 -16.89
C ILE A 48 30.12 10.07 -15.36
N SER A 49 31.23 10.25 -14.66
CA SER A 49 31.26 10.31 -13.19
C SER A 49 30.54 11.55 -12.63
N LEU A 50 30.69 12.70 -13.30
CA LEU A 50 29.96 13.94 -12.99
C LEU A 50 28.46 13.77 -13.15
N PHE A 51 28.02 13.16 -14.27
CA PHE A 51 26.61 12.84 -14.50
C PHE A 51 26.06 11.96 -13.38
N ALA A 52 26.78 10.90 -12.97
CA ALA A 52 26.37 10.05 -11.88
C ALA A 52 26.27 10.81 -10.55
N ALA A 53 27.23 11.68 -10.23
CA ALA A 53 27.23 12.48 -9.01
C ALA A 53 26.05 13.47 -8.95
N PHE A 54 25.85 14.28 -10.01
CA PHE A 54 24.77 15.26 -10.06
C PHE A 54 23.39 14.59 -10.13
N SER A 55 23.26 13.49 -10.87
CA SER A 55 22.00 12.71 -10.92
C SER A 55 21.68 12.12 -9.56
N THR A 56 22.69 11.63 -8.81
CA THR A 56 22.48 11.12 -7.45
C THR A 56 22.02 12.24 -6.52
N PHE A 57 22.68 13.41 -6.57
CA PHE A 57 22.25 14.58 -5.81
C PHE A 57 20.80 14.97 -6.15
N LEU A 58 20.49 15.13 -7.45
CA LEU A 58 19.17 15.57 -7.91
C LEU A 58 18.08 14.58 -7.46
N LEU A 59 18.32 13.29 -7.60
CA LEU A 59 17.40 12.24 -7.19
C LEU A 59 17.14 12.29 -5.69
N VAL A 60 18.18 12.39 -4.87
CA VAL A 60 18.03 12.53 -3.41
C VAL A 60 17.29 13.81 -3.06
N TRP A 61 17.62 14.92 -3.74
CA TRP A 61 17.00 16.22 -3.47
C TRP A 61 15.52 16.24 -3.78
N LEU A 62 15.10 15.65 -4.88
CA LEU A 62 13.68 15.53 -5.27
C LEU A 62 12.91 14.61 -4.32
N LEU A 63 13.51 13.51 -3.90
CA LEU A 63 12.87 12.50 -3.05
C LEU A 63 13.07 12.75 -1.54
N ARG A 64 13.75 13.83 -1.13
CA ARG A 64 14.17 14.07 0.26
C ARG A 64 13.03 14.02 1.29
N ARG A 65 11.81 14.38 0.91
CA ARG A 65 10.64 14.32 1.79
C ARG A 65 10.25 12.89 2.15
N GLY A 66 10.53 11.90 1.30
CA GLY A 66 10.30 10.48 1.55
C GLY A 66 11.46 9.79 2.29
N PHE A 67 12.58 10.49 2.54
CA PHE A 67 13.77 9.95 3.20
C PHE A 67 13.84 10.34 4.69
N GLU A 68 12.74 10.16 5.43
CA GLU A 68 12.66 10.48 6.87
C GLU A 68 13.22 9.37 7.78
N ASP A 69 13.33 8.15 7.29
CA ASP A 69 13.92 7.03 8.03
C ASP A 69 15.45 7.16 8.14
N PRO A 70 16.11 6.48 9.11
CA PRO A 70 17.56 6.57 9.26
C PRO A 70 18.37 6.28 7.99
N PRO A 71 18.05 5.22 7.19
CA PRO A 71 18.69 5.01 5.89
C PRO A 71 18.47 6.15 4.90
N GLY A 72 17.28 6.71 4.84
CA GLY A 72 16.96 7.83 3.97
C GLY A 72 17.74 9.09 4.34
N ARG A 73 17.79 9.43 5.64
CA ARG A 73 18.57 10.57 6.13
C ARG A 73 20.08 10.44 5.83
N PHE A 74 20.61 9.22 5.96
CA PHE A 74 21.97 8.91 5.52
C PHE A 74 22.18 9.25 4.04
N LEU A 75 21.25 8.84 3.17
CA LEU A 75 21.30 9.13 1.74
C LEU A 75 21.17 10.63 1.44
N VAL A 76 20.35 11.38 2.21
CA VAL A 76 20.21 12.84 2.04
C VAL A 76 21.53 13.57 2.30
N VAL A 77 22.25 13.22 3.37
CA VAL A 77 23.55 13.83 3.67
C VAL A 77 24.57 13.45 2.59
N LEU A 78 24.65 12.17 2.23
CA LEU A 78 25.59 11.69 1.22
C LEU A 78 25.30 12.29 -0.16
N GLY A 79 24.03 12.31 -0.58
CA GLY A 79 23.62 12.92 -1.84
C GLY A 79 23.90 14.43 -1.88
N GLY A 80 23.62 15.13 -0.76
CA GLY A 80 23.97 16.55 -0.63
C GLY A 80 25.47 16.80 -0.78
N THR A 81 26.31 15.94 -0.20
CA THR A 81 27.78 16.03 -0.36
C THR A 81 28.21 15.87 -1.83
N LEU A 82 27.53 15.02 -2.59
CA LEU A 82 27.87 14.79 -4.02
C LEU A 82 27.64 16.02 -4.89
N LEU A 83 26.83 16.98 -4.48
CA LEU A 83 26.76 18.28 -5.17
C LEU A 83 28.12 18.99 -5.12
N GLY A 84 28.71 19.12 -3.92
CA GLY A 84 30.00 19.75 -3.72
C GLY A 84 31.14 19.01 -4.43
N VAL A 85 31.18 17.69 -4.25
CA VAL A 85 32.18 16.82 -4.90
C VAL A 85 32.06 16.90 -6.42
N GLY A 86 30.84 16.86 -6.98
CA GLY A 86 30.63 16.99 -8.43
C GLY A 86 31.16 18.31 -9.00
N TYR A 87 30.89 19.43 -8.32
CA TYR A 87 31.47 20.72 -8.76
C TYR A 87 33.00 20.76 -8.64
N ILE A 88 33.58 20.18 -7.60
CA ILE A 88 35.04 20.11 -7.43
C ILE A 88 35.66 19.22 -8.53
N ASP A 89 35.04 18.07 -8.82
CA ASP A 89 35.48 17.19 -9.91
C ASP A 89 35.32 17.86 -11.29
N LEU A 90 34.27 18.68 -11.49
CA LEU A 90 34.14 19.50 -12.70
C LEU A 90 35.30 20.49 -12.84
N PHE A 91 35.66 21.19 -11.76
CA PHE A 91 36.79 22.13 -11.78
C PHE A 91 38.15 21.43 -11.94
N HIS A 92 38.30 20.20 -11.37
CA HIS A 92 39.41 19.33 -11.65
C HIS A 92 39.53 19.06 -13.16
N THR A 93 38.46 18.63 -13.80
CA THR A 93 38.41 18.30 -15.22
C THR A 93 38.78 19.52 -16.09
N LEU A 94 38.16 20.67 -15.81
CA LEU A 94 38.40 21.91 -16.55
C LEU A 94 39.81 22.51 -16.29
N SER A 95 40.47 22.13 -15.21
CA SER A 95 41.82 22.59 -14.84
C SER A 95 42.91 21.60 -15.22
N PHE A 96 42.58 20.49 -15.88
CA PHE A 96 43.55 19.46 -16.28
C PHE A 96 44.55 20.02 -17.28
N TYR A 97 45.79 19.58 -17.16
CA TYR A 97 46.86 20.09 -18.04
C TYR A 97 46.55 19.80 -19.52
N GLY A 98 46.69 20.79 -20.37
CA GLY A 98 46.28 20.72 -21.78
C GLY A 98 44.88 21.22 -22.08
N MET A 99 44.01 21.41 -21.06
CA MET A 99 42.73 22.08 -21.24
C MET A 99 42.90 23.60 -21.37
N PRO A 100 41.99 24.31 -22.07
CA PRO A 100 41.97 25.78 -22.08
C PRO A 100 41.98 26.38 -20.67
N ALA A 101 42.50 27.59 -20.53
CA ALA A 101 42.54 28.27 -19.23
C ALA A 101 41.10 28.45 -18.68
N PHE A 102 40.88 27.95 -17.48
CA PHE A 102 39.62 28.13 -16.73
C PHE A 102 39.94 28.97 -15.48
N ILE A 103 39.50 30.23 -15.45
CA ILE A 103 39.79 31.27 -14.44
C ILE A 103 41.28 31.62 -14.40
N THR A 104 42.16 30.63 -14.25
CA THR A 104 43.63 30.71 -14.31
C THR A 104 44.14 29.57 -15.18
N PRO A 105 45.40 29.62 -15.64
CA PRO A 105 45.99 28.58 -16.49
C PRO A 105 45.84 27.18 -15.87
N SER A 106 45.55 26.21 -16.72
CA SER A 106 45.47 24.80 -16.35
C SER A 106 46.83 24.24 -16.04
N SER A 107 46.94 23.39 -15.00
CA SER A 107 48.20 22.80 -14.58
C SER A 107 48.01 21.46 -13.87
N TYR A 108 49.05 20.64 -13.89
CA TYR A 108 49.08 19.38 -13.12
C TYR A 108 48.77 19.58 -11.63
N GLN A 109 49.39 20.60 -11.03
CA GLN A 109 49.26 20.93 -9.62
C GLN A 109 47.80 21.28 -9.26
N LYS A 110 47.16 22.12 -10.07
CA LYS A 110 45.79 22.58 -9.84
C LYS A 110 44.80 21.41 -9.96
N ALA A 111 44.92 20.61 -11.01
CA ALA A 111 44.07 19.45 -11.21
C ALA A 111 44.24 18.41 -10.09
N THR A 112 45.49 18.07 -9.72
CA THR A 112 45.75 17.09 -8.66
C THR A 112 45.27 17.56 -7.28
N PHE A 113 45.42 18.86 -6.98
CA PHE A 113 44.89 19.43 -5.74
C PHE A 113 43.35 19.30 -5.66
N LEU A 114 42.64 19.71 -6.70
CA LEU A 114 41.18 19.63 -6.74
C LEU A 114 40.70 18.17 -6.66
N TRP A 115 41.40 17.26 -7.33
CA TRP A 115 41.12 15.83 -7.22
C TRP A 115 41.16 15.34 -5.76
N LEU A 116 42.27 15.52 -5.08
CA LEU A 116 42.43 15.11 -3.69
C LEU A 116 41.42 15.77 -2.77
N PHE A 117 41.20 17.08 -2.93
CA PHE A 117 40.27 17.83 -2.12
C PHE A 117 38.84 17.27 -2.25
N GLY A 118 38.41 16.92 -3.47
CA GLY A 118 37.12 16.26 -3.70
C GLY A 118 36.98 14.91 -2.97
N ARG A 119 38.05 14.11 -2.94
CA ARG A 119 38.06 12.82 -2.20
C ARG A 119 37.89 13.03 -0.70
N TYR A 120 38.62 13.99 -0.11
CA TYR A 120 38.46 14.31 1.31
C TYR A 120 37.10 14.87 1.64
N CYS A 121 36.47 15.66 0.78
CA CYS A 121 35.09 16.11 0.93
C CYS A 121 34.10 14.93 0.93
N LEU A 122 34.29 13.96 0.03
CA LEU A 122 33.46 12.77 -0.02
C LEU A 122 33.56 11.90 1.24
N ILE A 123 34.80 11.72 1.74
CA ILE A 123 35.08 11.03 3.00
C ILE A 123 34.37 11.72 4.18
N ALA A 124 34.49 13.04 4.29
CA ALA A 124 33.84 13.84 5.32
C ALA A 124 32.30 13.69 5.25
N GLY A 125 31.75 13.68 4.03
CA GLY A 125 30.34 13.44 3.79
C GLY A 125 29.86 12.06 4.28
N PHE A 126 30.65 11.00 4.07
CA PHE A 126 30.35 9.68 4.62
C PHE A 126 30.33 9.67 6.14
N PHE A 127 31.34 10.28 6.80
CA PHE A 127 31.35 10.36 8.26
C PHE A 127 30.15 11.15 8.80
N ALA A 128 29.80 12.26 8.17
CA ALA A 128 28.61 13.03 8.52
C ALA A 128 27.32 12.19 8.35
N ALA A 129 27.21 11.44 7.25
CA ALA A 129 26.07 10.55 6.99
C ALA A 129 25.95 9.45 8.06
N PHE A 130 27.06 8.84 8.50
CA PHE A 130 27.04 7.87 9.61
C PHE A 130 26.69 8.53 10.95
N GLY A 131 27.08 9.78 11.17
CA GLY A 131 26.68 10.56 12.34
C GLY A 131 25.15 10.67 12.44
N VAL A 132 24.49 10.93 11.33
CA VAL A 132 23.02 11.07 11.25
C VAL A 132 22.28 9.75 11.48
N LEU A 133 22.86 8.60 11.18
CA LEU A 133 22.23 7.29 11.48
C LEU A 133 21.99 7.07 12.98
N ARG A 134 22.75 7.71 13.86
CA ARG A 134 22.64 7.58 15.31
C ARG A 134 21.68 8.56 15.95
N THR A 135 21.38 9.68 15.26
CA THR A 135 20.53 10.73 15.83
C THR A 135 19.06 10.39 15.64
N GLN A 136 18.28 10.41 16.73
CA GLN A 136 16.81 10.22 16.72
C GLN A 136 16.05 11.50 16.32
N THR A 137 16.75 12.60 16.01
CA THR A 137 16.15 13.91 15.85
C THR A 137 15.51 14.13 14.49
N ARG A 138 14.26 14.60 14.47
CA ARG A 138 13.52 15.09 13.30
C ARG A 138 14.17 16.30 12.59
N TYR A 139 15.22 16.89 13.15
CA TYR A 139 15.85 18.11 12.65
C TYR A 139 16.56 17.95 11.29
N VAL A 140 16.87 16.71 10.87
CA VAL A 140 17.61 16.43 9.62
C VAL A 140 16.71 16.50 8.37
N THR A 141 15.41 16.62 8.54
CA THR A 141 14.44 16.66 7.42
C THR A 141 13.81 18.03 7.22
N GLY A 142 14.10 18.99 8.10
CA GLY A 142 13.56 20.35 8.03
C GLY A 142 14.18 21.20 6.91
N PHE A 143 13.43 22.22 6.45
CA PHE A 143 13.90 23.19 5.46
C PHE A 143 15.25 23.81 5.82
N LEU A 144 15.46 24.16 7.10
CA LEU A 144 16.72 24.75 7.59
C LEU A 144 17.90 23.80 7.40
N PHE A 145 17.76 22.52 7.66
CA PHE A 145 18.85 21.55 7.46
C PHE A 145 19.26 21.46 6.00
N HIS A 146 18.30 21.36 5.09
CA HIS A 146 18.58 21.29 3.66
C HIS A 146 19.22 22.56 3.13
N SER A 147 18.76 23.73 3.58
CA SER A 147 19.36 25.01 3.24
C SER A 147 20.78 25.15 3.76
N LEU A 148 21.03 24.69 5.00
CA LEU A 148 22.37 24.65 5.58
C LEU A 148 23.30 23.72 4.80
N LEU A 149 22.82 22.53 4.42
CA LEU A 149 23.60 21.57 3.62
C LEU A 149 24.03 22.18 2.28
N LEU A 150 23.13 22.89 1.59
CA LEU A 150 23.45 23.60 0.35
C LEU A 150 24.43 24.75 0.59
N ALA A 151 24.24 25.57 1.63
CA ALA A 151 25.12 26.67 1.97
C ALA A 151 26.53 26.20 2.30
N VAL A 152 26.66 25.11 3.06
CA VAL A 152 27.98 24.49 3.37
C VAL A 152 28.67 24.00 2.08
N ASN A 153 27.94 23.33 1.18
CA ASN A 153 28.49 22.89 -0.09
C ASN A 153 28.98 24.10 -0.93
N LEU A 154 28.15 25.13 -1.04
CA LEU A 154 28.53 26.35 -1.77
C LEU A 154 29.78 27.01 -1.17
N ALA A 155 29.87 27.09 0.17
CA ALA A 155 31.05 27.62 0.86
C ALA A 155 32.30 26.78 0.58
N ILE A 156 32.20 25.45 0.61
CA ILE A 156 33.28 24.51 0.31
C ILE A 156 33.75 24.67 -1.15
N ILE A 157 32.83 24.70 -2.11
CA ILE A 157 33.12 24.87 -3.54
C ILE A 157 33.86 26.20 -3.75
N THR A 158 33.31 27.29 -3.18
CA THR A 158 33.92 28.64 -3.30
C THR A 158 35.30 28.67 -2.69
N ALA A 159 35.46 28.14 -1.47
CA ALA A 159 36.76 28.10 -0.79
C ALA A 159 37.80 27.29 -1.58
N ALA A 160 37.42 26.09 -2.07
CA ALA A 160 38.30 25.25 -2.88
C ALA A 160 38.75 25.96 -4.18
N THR A 161 37.79 26.62 -4.86
CA THR A 161 38.06 27.34 -6.11
C THR A 161 38.98 28.54 -5.88
N LEU A 162 38.71 29.36 -4.86
CA LEU A 162 39.53 30.50 -4.50
C LEU A 162 40.95 30.06 -4.10
N PHE A 163 41.04 29.00 -3.28
CA PHE A 163 42.33 28.46 -2.88
C PHE A 163 43.14 27.92 -4.07
N ALA A 164 42.53 27.11 -4.92
CA ALA A 164 43.19 26.59 -6.13
C ALA A 164 43.57 27.67 -7.14
N THR A 165 42.89 28.83 -7.09
CA THR A 165 43.15 29.95 -8.01
C THR A 165 44.26 30.85 -7.51
N TYR A 166 44.25 31.22 -6.22
CA TYR A 166 45.13 32.28 -5.70
C TYR A 166 46.22 31.79 -4.75
N TYR A 167 45.98 30.66 -4.05
CA TYR A 167 46.85 30.19 -2.96
C TYR A 167 47.54 28.85 -3.24
N LEU A 168 47.42 28.31 -4.46
CA LEU A 168 47.98 26.99 -4.82
C LEU A 168 49.49 26.90 -4.64
N LYS A 169 50.18 28.03 -4.72
CA LYS A 169 51.64 28.12 -4.48
C LYS A 169 52.06 27.74 -3.05
N LEU A 170 51.15 27.77 -2.10
CA LEU A 170 51.39 27.35 -0.73
C LEU A 170 51.37 25.81 -0.57
N VAL A 171 50.85 25.08 -1.55
CA VAL A 171 50.82 23.63 -1.53
C VAL A 171 52.14 23.12 -2.14
N PRO A 172 52.86 22.23 -1.43
CA PRO A 172 54.04 21.58 -2.00
C PRO A 172 53.70 20.85 -3.30
N PRO A 173 54.63 20.65 -4.21
CA PRO A 173 54.37 19.98 -5.47
C PRO A 173 53.78 18.58 -5.25
N LEU A 174 52.63 18.31 -5.87
CA LEU A 174 51.94 17.00 -5.85
C LEU A 174 52.35 16.15 -7.04
N PHE A 175 52.74 16.79 -8.12
CA PHE A 175 53.26 16.17 -9.35
C PHE A 175 54.38 17.01 -9.92
N VAL A 176 55.45 16.33 -10.39
CA VAL A 176 56.62 16.99 -11.02
C VAL A 176 56.79 16.40 -12.42
N GLU A 177 56.79 17.26 -13.42
CA GLU A 177 56.95 16.83 -14.81
C GLU A 177 58.32 16.13 -15.00
N GLY A 178 58.28 14.97 -15.65
CA GLY A 178 59.46 14.10 -15.82
C GLY A 178 59.76 13.17 -14.64
N SER A 179 59.38 13.54 -13.41
CA SER A 179 59.63 12.71 -12.21
C SER A 179 58.36 11.98 -11.73
N GLY A 180 57.17 12.44 -12.15
CA GLY A 180 55.88 11.83 -11.79
C GLY A 180 55.33 12.28 -10.43
N LEU A 181 54.66 11.35 -9.73
CA LEU A 181 54.03 11.61 -8.44
C LEU A 181 55.03 11.88 -7.33
N THR A 182 54.75 12.89 -6.50
CA THR A 182 55.57 13.14 -5.31
C THR A 182 55.21 12.20 -4.16
N PRO A 183 56.17 11.94 -3.22
CA PRO A 183 55.87 11.14 -2.02
C PRO A 183 54.70 11.71 -1.20
N LEU A 184 54.55 13.03 -1.17
CA LEU A 184 53.45 13.71 -0.50
C LEU A 184 52.09 13.29 -1.11
N LYS A 185 51.96 13.34 -2.43
CA LYS A 185 50.74 12.96 -3.13
C LYS A 185 50.38 11.49 -2.89
N ILE A 186 51.37 10.60 -2.99
CA ILE A 186 51.20 9.16 -2.74
C ILE A 186 50.77 8.94 -1.28
N GLY A 187 51.36 9.62 -0.31
CA GLY A 187 50.97 9.55 1.10
C GLY A 187 49.53 10.00 1.33
N LEU A 188 49.11 11.10 0.69
CA LEU A 188 47.72 11.59 0.77
C LEU A 188 46.73 10.60 0.16
N GLU A 189 47.06 9.91 -0.93
CA GLU A 189 46.23 8.83 -1.51
C GLU A 189 46.09 7.62 -0.55
N TYR A 190 47.18 7.22 0.11
CA TYR A 190 47.09 6.16 1.12
C TYR A 190 46.18 6.53 2.29
N ILE A 191 46.15 7.79 2.70
CA ILE A 191 45.19 8.27 3.72
C ILE A 191 43.74 8.13 3.20
N VAL A 192 43.48 8.49 1.95
CA VAL A 192 42.18 8.31 1.31
C VAL A 192 41.76 6.82 1.32
N ILE A 193 42.66 5.91 0.92
CA ILE A 193 42.45 4.46 0.92
C ILE A 193 42.12 3.96 2.33
N LEU A 194 42.88 4.38 3.35
CA LEU A 194 42.66 4.02 4.75
C LEU A 194 41.27 4.52 5.23
N CYS A 195 40.88 5.75 4.88
CA CYS A 195 39.58 6.30 5.20
C CYS A 195 38.45 5.53 4.55
N TYR A 196 38.55 5.13 3.28
CA TYR A 196 37.57 4.27 2.64
C TYR A 196 37.51 2.89 3.30
N GLY A 197 38.61 2.31 3.73
CA GLY A 197 38.66 1.10 4.52
C GLY A 197 37.91 1.25 5.86
N LEU A 198 38.10 2.36 6.57
CA LEU A 198 37.40 2.68 7.81
C LEU A 198 35.88 2.85 7.56
N ILE A 199 35.50 3.56 6.47
CA ILE A 199 34.12 3.72 6.04
C ILE A 199 33.49 2.35 5.75
N PHE A 200 34.22 1.40 5.14
CA PHE A 200 33.75 0.04 4.91
C PHE A 200 33.48 -0.71 6.22
N VAL A 201 34.34 -0.57 7.22
CA VAL A 201 34.15 -1.13 8.55
C VAL A 201 32.91 -0.50 9.23
N LEU A 202 32.74 0.81 9.15
CA LEU A 202 31.57 1.51 9.69
C LEU A 202 30.29 1.09 8.97
N LEU A 203 30.32 0.94 7.66
CA LEU A 203 29.21 0.41 6.85
C LEU A 203 28.81 -0.99 7.33
N HIS A 204 29.79 -1.87 7.58
CA HIS A 204 29.54 -3.19 8.10
C HIS A 204 28.97 -3.19 9.53
N LYS A 205 29.47 -2.32 10.39
CA LYS A 205 28.97 -2.12 11.77
C LYS A 205 27.50 -1.65 11.78
N HIS A 206 27.12 -0.79 10.86
CA HIS A 206 25.77 -0.20 10.78
C HIS A 206 24.85 -0.91 9.79
N ARG A 207 25.21 -2.09 9.30
CA ARG A 207 24.45 -2.85 8.28
C ARG A 207 22.99 -3.16 8.66
N THR A 208 22.69 -3.29 9.96
CA THR A 208 21.33 -3.55 10.46
C THR A 208 20.41 -2.33 10.40
N HIS A 209 21.00 -1.14 10.27
CA HIS A 209 20.27 0.13 10.12
C HIS A 209 20.06 0.52 8.66
N LEU A 210 20.67 -0.20 7.72
CA LEU A 210 20.57 0.06 6.29
C LEU A 210 19.77 -1.02 5.58
N LYS A 211 19.10 -0.64 4.50
CA LYS A 211 18.49 -1.64 3.60
C LYS A 211 19.60 -2.47 2.96
N GLU A 212 19.32 -3.74 2.69
CA GLU A 212 20.27 -4.68 2.13
C GLU A 212 20.83 -4.22 0.77
N THR A 213 19.97 -3.59 -0.04
CA THR A 213 20.34 -3.00 -1.34
C THR A 213 21.30 -1.82 -1.20
N ILE A 214 21.09 -0.94 -0.21
CA ILE A 214 21.98 0.19 0.08
C ILE A 214 23.33 -0.32 0.55
N TYR A 215 23.33 -1.24 1.52
CA TYR A 215 24.55 -1.85 2.06
C TYR A 215 25.42 -2.49 0.96
N ALA A 216 24.80 -3.29 0.09
CA ALA A 216 25.52 -3.97 -0.99
C ALA A 216 26.14 -2.98 -1.99
N ASN A 217 25.35 -2.02 -2.47
CA ASN A 217 25.83 -1.07 -3.47
C ASN A 217 26.89 -0.09 -2.91
N LEU A 218 26.75 0.36 -1.66
CA LEU A 218 27.81 1.15 -0.99
C LEU A 218 29.07 0.31 -0.75
N GLY A 219 28.93 -0.99 -0.47
CA GLY A 219 30.06 -1.89 -0.40
C GLY A 219 30.83 -2.00 -1.73
N TYR A 220 30.12 -2.15 -2.85
CA TYR A 220 30.75 -2.12 -4.19
C TYR A 220 31.38 -0.78 -4.49
N PHE A 221 30.70 0.34 -4.20
CA PHE A 221 31.26 1.68 -4.33
C PHE A 221 32.63 1.79 -3.64
N LEU A 222 32.73 1.37 -2.37
CA LEU A 222 33.95 1.46 -1.59
C LEU A 222 35.06 0.55 -2.15
N ILE A 223 34.74 -0.67 -2.56
CA ILE A 223 35.71 -1.60 -3.17
C ILE A 223 36.32 -0.98 -4.43
N PHE A 224 35.48 -0.49 -5.35
CA PHE A 224 35.97 0.11 -6.61
C PHE A 224 36.65 1.45 -6.39
N SER A 225 36.25 2.25 -5.38
CA SER A 225 36.94 3.49 -5.00
C SER A 225 38.32 3.19 -4.46
N ILE A 226 38.50 2.23 -3.55
CA ILE A 226 39.82 1.82 -3.06
C ILE A 226 40.71 1.34 -4.22
N THR A 227 40.17 0.53 -5.13
CA THR A 227 40.92 0.04 -6.29
C THR A 227 41.31 1.18 -7.23
N SER A 228 40.43 2.17 -7.41
CA SER A 228 40.71 3.40 -8.17
C SER A 228 41.87 4.17 -7.58
N GLU A 229 41.85 4.45 -6.25
CA GLU A 229 42.92 5.21 -5.59
C GLU A 229 44.25 4.45 -5.63
N VAL A 230 44.23 3.10 -5.48
CA VAL A 230 45.45 2.29 -5.65
C VAL A 230 45.99 2.40 -7.07
N ALA A 231 45.14 2.40 -8.11
CA ALA A 231 45.60 2.61 -9.49
C ALA A 231 46.25 3.99 -9.66
N PHE A 232 45.70 5.03 -9.03
CA PHE A 232 46.29 6.39 -9.05
C PHE A 232 47.60 6.53 -8.29
N THR A 233 48.02 5.58 -7.49
CA THR A 233 49.39 5.56 -6.92
C THR A 233 50.43 5.03 -7.89
N PHE A 234 50.05 4.42 -9.02
CA PHE A 234 50.96 3.73 -9.93
C PHE A 234 51.33 4.55 -11.17
N TYR A 235 50.59 5.61 -11.51
CA TYR A 235 50.89 6.36 -12.72
C TYR A 235 52.19 7.16 -12.59
N LYS A 236 52.95 7.21 -13.67
CA LYS A 236 54.19 7.99 -13.80
C LYS A 236 54.01 9.22 -14.69
N ASN A 237 53.06 9.12 -15.61
CA ASN A 237 52.68 10.19 -16.50
C ASN A 237 51.14 10.37 -16.38
N VAL A 238 50.67 11.63 -16.36
CA VAL A 238 49.22 11.91 -16.26
C VAL A 238 48.41 11.41 -17.45
N TYR A 239 49.10 11.03 -18.54
CA TYR A 239 48.50 10.48 -19.76
C TYR A 239 48.75 8.98 -19.92
N ASP A 240 49.02 8.26 -18.83
CA ASP A 240 49.36 6.85 -18.93
C ASP A 240 48.15 5.92 -18.62
N THR A 241 48.37 4.64 -18.89
CA THR A 241 47.36 3.57 -18.72
C THR A 241 46.85 3.48 -17.29
N TYR A 242 47.69 3.70 -16.25
CA TYR A 242 47.22 3.58 -14.86
C TYR A 242 46.31 4.72 -14.43
N ASN A 243 46.58 5.92 -14.94
CA ASN A 243 45.68 7.04 -14.71
C ASN A 243 44.33 6.80 -15.39
N LEU A 244 44.30 6.28 -16.62
CA LEU A 244 43.10 5.89 -17.32
C LEU A 244 42.32 4.79 -16.55
N LEU A 245 43.03 3.77 -16.06
CA LEU A 245 42.43 2.66 -15.30
C LEU A 245 41.80 3.17 -14.00
N GLY A 246 42.44 4.12 -13.31
CA GLY A 246 41.87 4.76 -12.12
C GLY A 246 40.52 5.43 -12.43
N HIS A 247 40.41 6.19 -13.53
CA HIS A 247 39.14 6.80 -13.94
C HIS A 247 38.04 5.76 -14.29
N LEU A 248 38.39 4.63 -14.91
CA LEU A 248 37.45 3.54 -15.18
C LEU A 248 36.89 2.95 -13.89
N TYR A 249 37.74 2.66 -12.89
CA TYR A 249 37.27 2.19 -11.58
C TYR A 249 36.40 3.23 -10.87
N LYS A 250 36.71 4.53 -10.97
CA LYS A 250 35.92 5.63 -10.44
C LYS A 250 34.49 5.61 -11.02
N ILE A 251 34.33 5.45 -12.34
CA ILE A 251 33.02 5.40 -12.99
C ILE A 251 32.21 4.25 -12.47
N ILE A 252 32.80 3.04 -12.35
CA ILE A 252 32.13 1.86 -11.81
C ILE A 252 31.68 2.13 -10.37
N ALA A 253 32.54 2.73 -9.54
CA ALA A 253 32.21 3.11 -8.18
C ALA A 253 30.99 4.06 -8.13
N TYR A 254 31.03 5.16 -8.89
CA TYR A 254 29.94 6.13 -8.93
C TYR A 254 28.64 5.54 -9.48
N GLY A 255 28.73 4.60 -10.40
CA GLY A 255 27.58 3.82 -10.89
C GLY A 255 26.88 3.03 -9.75
N PHE A 256 27.65 2.40 -8.87
CA PHE A 256 27.09 1.71 -7.70
C PHE A 256 26.53 2.70 -6.66
N LEU A 257 27.14 3.86 -6.49
CA LEU A 257 26.62 4.91 -5.61
C LEU A 257 25.27 5.44 -6.10
N PHE A 258 25.16 5.75 -7.39
CA PHE A 258 23.90 6.11 -8.03
C PHE A 258 22.85 5.01 -7.86
N ARG A 259 23.22 3.76 -8.13
CA ARG A 259 22.33 2.60 -7.98
C ARG A 259 21.82 2.42 -6.55
N ALA A 260 22.63 2.70 -5.53
CA ALA A 260 22.20 2.63 -4.13
C ALA A 260 21.01 3.57 -3.86
N VAL A 261 21.07 4.79 -4.38
CA VAL A 261 20.02 5.81 -4.23
C VAL A 261 18.83 5.49 -5.13
N TYR A 262 19.06 5.14 -6.39
CA TYR A 262 18.02 4.84 -7.36
C TYR A 262 17.12 3.68 -6.92
N LEU A 263 17.73 2.56 -6.49
CA LEU A 263 16.97 1.39 -6.03
C LEU A 263 16.17 1.70 -4.77
N SER A 264 16.75 2.47 -3.84
CA SER A 264 16.05 2.82 -2.60
C SER A 264 14.99 3.90 -2.79
N GLY A 265 15.22 4.88 -3.65
CA GLY A 265 14.33 6.02 -3.83
C GLY A 265 13.20 5.77 -4.82
N ILE A 266 13.47 5.11 -5.95
CA ILE A 266 12.48 4.95 -7.02
C ILE A 266 11.91 3.53 -7.06
N ILE A 267 12.77 2.53 -7.11
CA ILE A 267 12.28 1.14 -7.32
C ILE A 267 11.46 0.66 -6.13
N ASP A 268 11.86 0.98 -4.90
CA ASP A 268 11.08 0.60 -3.71
C ASP A 268 9.70 1.26 -3.70
N HIS A 269 9.60 2.54 -4.10
CA HIS A 269 8.32 3.23 -4.21
C HIS A 269 7.46 2.68 -5.36
N LEU A 270 8.04 2.45 -6.53
CA LEU A 270 7.32 1.88 -7.67
C LEU A 270 6.85 0.45 -7.40
N SER A 271 7.65 -0.38 -6.72
CA SER A 271 7.21 -1.73 -6.33
C SER A 271 6.02 -1.69 -5.38
N THR A 272 6.05 -0.78 -4.41
CA THR A 272 4.93 -0.56 -3.48
C THR A 272 3.67 -0.13 -4.22
N LEU A 273 3.77 0.84 -5.14
CA LEU A 273 2.64 1.30 -5.96
C LEU A 273 2.12 0.20 -6.90
N SER A 274 3.01 -0.60 -7.49
CA SER A 274 2.63 -1.73 -8.35
C SER A 274 1.88 -2.81 -7.57
N GLU A 275 2.36 -3.17 -6.37
CA GLU A 275 1.65 -4.13 -5.52
C GLU A 275 0.26 -3.61 -5.11
N MET A 276 0.16 -2.34 -4.79
CA MET A 276 -1.11 -1.69 -4.46
C MET A 276 -2.05 -1.60 -5.67
N GLY A 277 -1.52 -1.31 -6.86
CA GLY A 277 -2.30 -1.36 -8.10
C GLY A 277 -2.89 -2.75 -8.38
N LYS A 278 -2.12 -3.81 -8.14
CA LYS A 278 -2.62 -5.19 -8.20
C LYS A 278 -3.70 -5.47 -7.14
N MET A 279 -3.56 -4.89 -5.94
CA MET A 279 -4.60 -4.96 -4.91
C MET A 279 -5.91 -4.33 -5.40
N SER A 280 -5.84 -3.14 -5.97
CA SER A 280 -7.00 -2.44 -6.53
C SER A 280 -7.68 -3.23 -7.65
N ALA A 281 -6.90 -3.79 -8.58
CA ALA A 281 -7.43 -4.60 -9.67
C ALA A 281 -8.12 -5.88 -9.18
N GLN A 282 -7.59 -6.53 -8.15
CA GLN A 282 -8.21 -7.71 -7.53
C GLN A 282 -9.52 -7.37 -6.80
N ILE A 283 -9.64 -6.16 -6.26
CA ILE A 283 -10.88 -5.66 -5.65
C ILE A 283 -11.97 -5.55 -6.71
N LEU A 284 -11.65 -4.97 -7.87
CA LEU A 284 -12.60 -4.75 -8.96
C LEU A 284 -13.05 -6.04 -9.65
N THR A 285 -12.26 -7.11 -9.58
CA THR A 285 -12.56 -8.40 -10.24
C THR A 285 -13.23 -9.42 -9.32
N ASN A 286 -13.10 -9.28 -8.00
CA ASN A 286 -13.68 -10.22 -7.03
C ASN A 286 -15.09 -9.76 -6.60
N ARG A 287 -16.12 -10.42 -7.10
CA ARG A 287 -17.53 -10.29 -6.66
C ARG A 287 -17.79 -11.03 -5.32
N GLY A 288 -16.83 -11.01 -4.41
CA GLY A 288 -16.93 -11.68 -3.11
C GLY A 288 -17.45 -10.76 -1.99
N SER A 289 -17.79 -11.35 -0.85
CA SER A 289 -18.19 -10.58 0.33
C SER A 289 -17.06 -9.67 0.84
N ILE A 290 -17.40 -8.59 1.53
CA ILE A 290 -16.47 -7.67 2.22
C ILE A 290 -15.37 -8.44 2.98
N ASN A 291 -15.75 -9.53 3.66
CA ASN A 291 -14.82 -10.30 4.49
C ASN A 291 -13.68 -10.95 3.71
N ASN A 292 -13.95 -11.56 2.56
CA ASN A 292 -12.91 -12.16 1.70
C ASN A 292 -11.95 -11.11 1.15
N LEU A 293 -12.46 -9.95 0.82
CA LEU A 293 -11.67 -8.83 0.27
C LEU A 293 -10.74 -8.25 1.31
N LEU A 294 -11.23 -8.08 2.52
CA LEU A 294 -10.47 -7.57 3.66
C LEU A 294 -9.39 -8.57 4.11
N GLU A 295 -9.69 -9.87 4.12
CA GLU A 295 -8.71 -10.90 4.45
C GLU A 295 -7.51 -10.87 3.49
N ILE A 296 -7.76 -10.78 2.19
CA ILE A 296 -6.71 -10.64 1.17
C ILE A 296 -5.86 -9.38 1.40
N GLN A 297 -6.50 -8.27 1.77
CA GLN A 297 -5.79 -7.03 2.04
C GLN A 297 -4.96 -7.09 3.33
N MET A 298 -5.45 -7.73 4.38
CA MET A 298 -4.71 -7.91 5.62
C MET A 298 -3.49 -8.81 5.43
N GLU A 299 -3.60 -9.89 4.63
CA GLU A 299 -2.44 -10.72 4.28
C GLU A 299 -1.36 -9.92 3.53
N LYS A 300 -1.75 -9.03 2.63
CA LYS A 300 -0.79 -8.16 1.94
C LYS A 300 -0.19 -7.10 2.86
N LEU A 301 -0.98 -6.52 3.77
CA LEU A 301 -0.49 -5.56 4.75
C LEU A 301 0.62 -6.16 5.63
N LYS A 302 0.51 -7.44 5.97
CA LYS A 302 1.53 -8.20 6.69
C LYS A 302 2.88 -8.23 5.96
N HIS A 303 2.85 -8.40 4.63
CA HIS A 303 4.06 -8.34 3.80
C HIS A 303 4.57 -6.91 3.60
N LEU A 304 3.68 -5.95 3.52
CA LEU A 304 4.00 -4.53 3.32
C LEU A 304 4.69 -3.92 4.55
N ILE A 305 4.25 -4.30 5.76
CA ILE A 305 4.78 -3.81 7.04
C ILE A 305 5.28 -5.00 7.89
N PRO A 306 6.43 -5.60 7.56
CA PRO A 306 6.93 -6.81 8.21
C PRO A 306 7.37 -6.59 9.67
N ARG A 307 7.43 -5.34 10.13
CA ARG A 307 7.67 -4.99 11.54
C ARG A 307 6.45 -5.19 12.42
N ALA A 308 5.26 -5.27 11.85
CA ALA A 308 4.04 -5.64 12.57
C ALA A 308 4.20 -7.07 13.14
N ARG A 309 3.90 -7.24 14.41
CA ARG A 309 3.91 -8.54 15.09
C ARG A 309 2.50 -9.02 15.41
N ARG A 310 1.53 -8.15 15.28
CA ARG A 310 0.11 -8.42 15.37
C ARG A 310 -0.63 -7.42 14.50
N ILE A 311 -1.68 -7.86 13.82
CA ILE A 311 -2.60 -7.04 13.04
C ILE A 311 -4.01 -7.43 13.48
N VAL A 312 -4.83 -6.43 13.76
CA VAL A 312 -6.25 -6.60 14.08
C VAL A 312 -7.03 -5.62 13.21
N PHE A 313 -8.05 -6.11 12.54
CA PHE A 313 -9.02 -5.28 11.84
C PHE A 313 -10.31 -5.24 12.63
N TYR A 314 -10.74 -4.05 12.97
CA TYR A 314 -11.99 -3.76 13.67
C TYR A 314 -12.99 -3.12 12.72
N VAL A 315 -14.15 -3.74 12.57
CA VAL A 315 -15.30 -3.19 11.85
C VAL A 315 -16.21 -2.49 12.85
N LYS A 316 -16.63 -1.27 12.54
CA LYS A 316 -17.61 -0.55 13.35
C LYS A 316 -18.99 -1.17 13.13
N GLU A 317 -19.61 -1.68 14.19
CA GLU A 317 -21.01 -2.18 14.20
C GLU A 317 -21.97 -1.10 14.66
N ASP A 318 -21.61 -0.38 15.74
CA ASP A 318 -22.34 0.72 16.34
C ASP A 318 -21.36 1.75 16.89
N ASP A 319 -21.84 2.86 17.47
CA ASP A 319 -20.98 3.97 17.89
C ASP A 319 -19.88 3.56 18.86
N ASN A 320 -20.14 2.59 19.71
CA ASN A 320 -19.16 2.09 20.70
C ASN A 320 -18.80 0.61 20.52
N TYR A 321 -19.39 -0.10 19.56
CA TYR A 321 -19.14 -1.53 19.38
C TYR A 321 -18.40 -1.82 18.08
N TYR A 322 -17.34 -2.62 18.21
CA TYR A 322 -16.45 -3.00 17.13
C TYR A 322 -16.27 -4.51 17.09
N ARG A 323 -16.44 -5.10 15.92
CA ARG A 323 -16.20 -6.52 15.70
C ARG A 323 -14.80 -6.73 15.14
N SER A 324 -14.07 -7.71 15.69
CA SER A 324 -12.77 -8.11 15.17
C SER A 324 -12.94 -9.07 13.98
N ASP A 325 -12.83 -8.59 12.74
CA ASP A 325 -13.04 -9.42 11.55
C ASP A 325 -11.75 -10.09 11.04
N TYR A 326 -10.60 -9.58 11.45
CA TYR A 326 -9.30 -10.20 11.16
C TYR A 326 -8.35 -10.05 12.34
N VAL A 327 -7.69 -11.15 12.72
CA VAL A 327 -6.69 -11.16 13.79
C VAL A 327 -5.53 -12.05 13.36
N TRP A 328 -4.31 -11.48 13.34
CA TRP A 328 -3.10 -12.18 12.98
C TRP A 328 -1.94 -11.87 13.93
N GLY A 329 -1.07 -12.84 14.13
CA GLY A 329 0.23 -12.66 14.76
C GLY A 329 0.28 -13.02 16.23
N LYS A 330 1.20 -12.40 16.96
CA LYS A 330 1.49 -12.72 18.36
C LYS A 330 0.26 -12.46 19.24
N TYR A 331 -0.08 -13.39 20.12
CA TYR A 331 -1.25 -13.33 21.00
C TYR A 331 -2.61 -13.35 20.27
N SER A 332 -2.71 -13.86 19.04
CA SER A 332 -3.98 -13.95 18.30
C SER A 332 -5.03 -14.80 19.03
N ALA A 333 -4.62 -15.84 19.76
CA ALA A 333 -5.52 -16.67 20.55
C ALA A 333 -6.29 -15.92 21.66
N LEU A 334 -5.79 -14.78 22.11
CA LEU A 334 -6.43 -13.97 23.17
C LEU A 334 -7.57 -13.09 22.63
N LEU A 335 -7.64 -12.88 21.33
CA LEU A 335 -8.73 -12.15 20.68
C LEU A 335 -9.17 -12.95 19.44
N PRO A 336 -10.21 -13.78 19.55
CA PRO A 336 -10.72 -14.54 18.41
C PRO A 336 -11.39 -13.61 17.38
N VAL A 337 -11.45 -14.09 16.14
CA VAL A 337 -12.18 -13.42 15.05
C VAL A 337 -13.69 -13.39 15.40
N HIS A 338 -14.38 -12.36 14.94
CA HIS A 338 -15.79 -12.07 15.19
C HIS A 338 -16.15 -11.78 16.66
N ARG A 339 -15.18 -11.44 17.50
CA ARG A 339 -15.46 -10.96 18.85
C ARG A 339 -15.92 -9.50 18.82
N LEU A 340 -17.04 -9.23 19.47
CA LEU A 340 -17.51 -7.87 19.71
C LEU A 340 -16.76 -7.25 20.90
N ILE A 341 -16.23 -6.05 20.72
CA ILE A 341 -15.48 -5.30 21.73
C ILE A 341 -16.07 -3.90 21.80
N ARG A 342 -16.21 -3.41 23.01
CA ARG A 342 -16.63 -2.04 23.25
C ARG A 342 -15.41 -1.12 23.34
N PHE A 343 -15.35 -0.10 22.48
CA PHE A 343 -14.38 0.97 22.55
C PHE A 343 -15.13 2.30 22.71
N HIS A 344 -14.85 3.01 23.79
CA HIS A 344 -15.44 4.33 23.98
C HIS A 344 -14.72 5.36 23.11
N ASN A 345 -15.47 6.05 22.25
CA ASN A 345 -14.97 7.17 21.45
C ASN A 345 -13.65 6.88 20.70
N LEU A 346 -13.49 5.65 20.18
CA LEU A 346 -12.27 5.21 19.50
C LEU A 346 -11.83 6.19 18.41
N PHE A 347 -12.79 6.63 17.60
CA PHE A 347 -12.53 7.54 16.50
C PHE A 347 -12.13 8.95 16.97
N ASP A 348 -12.81 9.49 17.98
CA ASP A 348 -12.50 10.80 18.52
C ASP A 348 -11.15 10.83 19.25
N LEU A 349 -10.79 9.73 19.91
CA LEU A 349 -9.55 9.62 20.64
C LEU A 349 -8.34 9.42 19.72
N LEU A 350 -8.45 8.56 18.72
CA LEU A 350 -7.35 8.21 17.80
C LEU A 350 -7.32 9.09 16.55
N GLY A 351 -8.46 9.67 16.14
CA GLY A 351 -8.58 10.64 15.06
C GLY A 351 -8.72 10.02 13.67
N GLN A 352 -8.65 10.89 12.66
CA GLN A 352 -8.96 10.58 11.26
C GLN A 352 -7.73 10.18 10.43
N ASP A 353 -6.55 10.43 10.94
CA ASP A 353 -5.29 10.20 10.22
C ASP A 353 -4.60 8.91 10.67
N VAL A 354 -3.77 8.37 9.79
CA VAL A 354 -2.84 7.31 10.15
C VAL A 354 -1.85 7.84 11.19
N LYS A 355 -1.80 7.20 12.35
CA LYS A 355 -0.95 7.65 13.47
C LYS A 355 -0.14 6.52 14.06
N LEU A 356 1.05 6.91 14.53
CA LEU A 356 1.94 6.06 15.29
C LEU A 356 1.94 6.53 16.75
N TYR A 357 1.62 5.62 17.66
CA TYR A 357 1.64 5.84 19.10
C TYR A 357 2.79 5.08 19.72
N ASP A 358 3.68 5.79 20.43
CA ASP A 358 4.69 5.21 21.30
C ASP A 358 4.05 4.89 22.66
N ASP A 359 4.37 3.73 23.22
CA ASP A 359 3.85 3.25 24.50
C ASP A 359 2.32 3.43 24.67
N PRO A 360 1.50 2.78 23.78
CA PRO A 360 0.06 3.04 23.68
C PRO A 360 -0.76 2.51 24.86
N HIS A 361 -0.15 1.93 25.90
CA HIS A 361 -0.85 1.36 27.05
C HIS A 361 -1.73 2.39 27.78
N HIS A 362 -1.32 3.66 27.82
CA HIS A 362 -2.11 4.73 28.42
C HIS A 362 -3.41 5.06 27.66
N LEU A 363 -3.54 4.61 26.40
CA LEU A 363 -4.77 4.75 25.63
C LEU A 363 -5.82 3.74 26.06
N LEU A 364 -5.40 2.61 26.64
CA LEU A 364 -6.28 1.54 27.04
C LEU A 364 -7.32 2.00 28.07
N ASP A 365 -6.89 2.75 29.09
CA ASP A 365 -7.76 3.27 30.13
C ASP A 365 -8.84 4.23 29.61
N LYS A 366 -8.55 4.88 28.47
CA LYS A 366 -9.49 5.80 27.81
C LYS A 366 -10.41 5.12 26.82
N LEU A 367 -9.95 4.02 26.20
CA LEU A 367 -10.69 3.35 25.13
C LEU A 367 -11.70 2.33 25.65
N ALA A 368 -11.37 1.61 26.71
CA ALA A 368 -12.23 0.51 27.15
C ALA A 368 -11.97 0.15 28.63
N PRO A 369 -12.51 0.90 29.55
CA PRO A 369 -12.28 0.62 30.97
C PRO A 369 -12.98 -0.64 31.49
N GLU A 370 -14.09 -1.10 30.89
CA GLU A 370 -14.96 -2.09 31.50
C GLU A 370 -15.00 -3.47 30.82
N ASP A 371 -14.66 -3.57 29.52
CA ASP A 371 -14.86 -4.79 28.71
C ASP A 371 -13.57 -5.57 28.39
N TYR A 372 -12.43 -5.15 28.94
CA TYR A 372 -11.16 -5.83 28.67
C TYR A 372 -10.94 -7.00 29.61
N THR A 373 -10.80 -8.18 29.00
CA THR A 373 -10.26 -9.31 29.76
C THR A 373 -8.79 -9.03 30.11
N PRO A 374 -8.30 -9.56 31.25
CA PRO A 374 -6.89 -9.40 31.65
C PRO A 374 -5.88 -9.77 30.55
N GLU A 375 -6.25 -10.72 29.68
CA GLU A 375 -5.42 -11.18 28.57
C GLU A 375 -5.28 -10.10 27.49
N ILE A 376 -6.34 -9.38 27.15
CA ILE A 376 -6.31 -8.30 26.15
C ILE A 376 -5.53 -7.12 26.72
N ALA A 377 -5.75 -6.76 27.99
CA ALA A 377 -4.97 -5.73 28.68
C ALA A 377 -3.46 -6.06 28.66
N ALA A 378 -3.10 -7.33 28.88
CA ALA A 378 -1.71 -7.80 28.83
C ALA A 378 -1.05 -7.62 27.45
N VAL A 379 -1.81 -7.66 26.35
CA VAL A 379 -1.30 -7.37 25.02
C VAL A 379 -0.94 -5.90 24.88
N TRP A 380 -1.83 -5.00 25.31
CA TRP A 380 -1.61 -3.56 25.22
C TRP A 380 -0.43 -3.09 26.10
N ILE A 381 -0.32 -3.61 27.31
CA ILE A 381 0.79 -3.31 28.23
C ILE A 381 2.15 -3.73 27.65
N ARG A 382 2.18 -4.81 26.87
CA ARG A 382 3.40 -5.32 26.21
C ARG A 382 3.68 -4.65 24.86
N THR A 383 2.80 -3.78 24.39
CA THR A 383 2.93 -3.11 23.10
C THR A 383 3.87 -1.92 23.21
N ASN A 384 4.95 -1.93 22.45
CA ASN A 384 5.88 -0.80 22.39
C ASN A 384 5.39 0.33 21.48
N GLN A 385 4.73 -0.03 20.36
CA GLN A 385 4.16 0.93 19.43
C GLN A 385 2.87 0.38 18.82
N LEU A 386 1.91 1.25 18.61
CA LEU A 386 0.68 1.02 17.88
C LEU A 386 0.66 1.89 16.61
N LEU A 387 0.54 1.28 15.46
CA LEU A 387 0.26 1.96 14.21
C LEU A 387 -1.24 1.82 13.91
N TYR A 388 -1.95 2.93 13.99
CA TYR A 388 -3.39 3.04 13.79
C TYR A 388 -3.71 3.51 12.37
N ILE A 389 -4.59 2.81 11.69
CA ILE A 389 -5.03 3.09 10.32
C ILE A 389 -6.55 3.17 10.32
N PRO A 390 -7.17 4.35 10.38
CA PRO A 390 -8.62 4.50 10.27
C PRO A 390 -9.09 4.29 8.84
N LEU A 391 -10.26 3.70 8.67
CA LEU A 391 -10.90 3.48 7.37
C LEU A 391 -12.12 4.41 7.29
N ILE A 392 -11.95 5.52 6.56
CA ILE A 392 -12.91 6.63 6.51
C ILE A 392 -13.19 6.98 5.05
N GLN A 393 -14.45 7.15 4.70
CA GLN A 393 -14.89 7.70 3.43
C GLN A 393 -16.01 8.69 3.63
N GLU A 394 -15.92 9.87 3.00
CA GLU A 394 -16.95 10.92 3.04
C GLU A 394 -17.42 11.23 4.47
N ALA A 395 -16.47 11.34 5.40
CA ALA A 395 -16.69 11.54 6.84
C ALA A 395 -17.34 10.37 7.58
N GLN A 396 -17.61 9.24 6.93
CA GLN A 396 -18.11 8.03 7.57
C GLN A 396 -16.95 7.12 7.98
N PHE A 397 -16.88 6.79 9.27
CA PHE A 397 -15.92 5.87 9.85
C PHE A 397 -16.46 4.43 9.80
N TYR A 398 -15.77 3.55 9.08
CA TYR A 398 -16.16 2.14 8.89
C TYR A 398 -15.48 1.18 9.85
N GLY A 399 -14.35 1.60 10.39
CA GLY A 399 -13.53 0.78 11.27
C GLY A 399 -12.06 1.18 11.20
N CYS A 400 -11.19 0.34 11.73
CA CYS A 400 -9.76 0.61 11.72
C CYS A 400 -8.92 -0.67 11.68
N VAL A 401 -7.69 -0.52 11.21
CA VAL A 401 -6.65 -1.54 11.33
C VAL A 401 -5.64 -1.09 12.37
N MET A 402 -5.35 -1.95 13.31
CA MET A 402 -4.35 -1.74 14.35
C MET A 402 -3.19 -2.71 14.18
N LEU A 403 -1.97 -2.17 14.04
CA LEU A 403 -0.74 -2.94 13.95
C LEU A 403 0.07 -2.73 15.22
N PHE A 404 0.44 -3.82 15.87
CA PHE A 404 1.16 -3.80 17.14
C PHE A 404 2.60 -4.27 16.94
N SER A 405 3.54 -3.56 17.56
CA SER A 405 4.93 -3.99 17.69
C SER A 405 5.26 -4.35 19.13
N PHE A 406 6.10 -5.38 19.30
CA PHE A 406 6.53 -5.87 20.60
C PHE A 406 8.06 -5.96 20.65
N GLY A 407 8.66 -5.31 21.65
CA GLY A 407 10.09 -5.29 21.85
C GLY A 407 10.82 -4.23 20.99
N ARG A 408 12.03 -3.84 21.44
CA ARG A 408 12.81 -2.71 20.89
C ARG A 408 13.23 -2.89 19.41
N LEU A 409 13.32 -4.11 18.92
CA LEU A 409 13.79 -4.43 17.56
C LEU A 409 12.71 -4.35 16.47
N SER A 410 11.44 -4.24 16.85
CA SER A 410 10.30 -4.20 15.91
C SER A 410 9.61 -2.85 15.85
N ARG A 411 10.31 -1.76 16.14
CA ARG A 411 9.73 -0.40 16.04
C ARG A 411 9.39 -0.04 14.61
N PHE A 412 8.21 0.55 14.43
CA PHE A 412 7.78 1.12 13.15
C PHE A 412 8.63 2.35 12.79
N SER A 413 8.84 2.55 11.49
CA SER A 413 9.57 3.69 10.92
C SER A 413 8.63 4.65 10.19
N GLY A 414 9.14 5.83 9.80
CA GLY A 414 8.42 6.74 8.92
C GLY A 414 7.98 6.10 7.59
N ALA A 415 8.80 5.20 7.04
CA ALA A 415 8.44 4.45 5.85
C ALA A 415 7.26 3.47 6.08
N ASP A 416 7.12 2.89 7.29
CA ASP A 416 5.96 2.06 7.62
C ASP A 416 4.69 2.91 7.74
N LEU A 417 4.81 4.15 8.27
CA LEU A 417 3.71 5.10 8.34
C LEU A 417 3.24 5.54 6.94
N GLU A 418 4.17 5.80 6.03
CA GLU A 418 3.87 6.14 4.64
C GLU A 418 3.13 4.99 3.94
N LYS A 419 3.64 3.76 4.08
CA LYS A 419 2.98 2.56 3.55
C LYS A 419 1.59 2.35 4.13
N ALA A 420 1.42 2.60 5.42
CA ALA A 420 0.12 2.53 6.09
C ALA A 420 -0.85 3.59 5.55
N SER A 421 -0.37 4.82 5.28
CA SER A 421 -1.19 5.89 4.70
C SER A 421 -1.62 5.58 3.26
N ILE A 422 -0.76 4.96 2.47
CA ILE A 422 -1.11 4.50 1.14
C ILE A 422 -2.11 3.33 1.24
N PHE A 423 -1.87 2.36 2.12
CA PHE A 423 -2.79 1.26 2.38
C PHE A 423 -4.18 1.77 2.79
N GLN A 424 -4.27 2.77 3.68
CA GLN A 424 -5.53 3.40 4.09
C GLN A 424 -6.36 3.83 2.88
N LYS A 425 -5.77 4.54 1.93
CA LYS A 425 -6.46 5.03 0.74
C LYS A 425 -7.05 3.88 -0.09
N PHE A 426 -6.28 2.83 -0.31
CA PHE A 426 -6.74 1.66 -1.07
C PHE A 426 -7.78 0.83 -0.32
N ALA A 427 -7.59 0.61 0.97
CA ALA A 427 -8.56 -0.12 1.80
C ALA A 427 -9.89 0.63 1.89
N THR A 428 -9.84 1.95 2.05
CA THR A 428 -11.04 2.80 2.04
C THR A 428 -11.77 2.71 0.70
N LEU A 429 -11.05 2.82 -0.42
CA LEU A 429 -11.64 2.70 -1.77
C LEU A 429 -12.29 1.32 -1.97
N ALA A 430 -11.66 0.26 -1.45
CA ALA A 430 -12.20 -1.10 -1.52
C ALA A 430 -13.54 -1.24 -0.78
N ILE A 431 -13.61 -0.73 0.45
CA ILE A 431 -14.83 -0.74 1.27
C ILE A 431 -15.93 0.06 0.58
N ALA A 432 -15.57 1.22 0.02
CA ALA A 432 -16.49 2.05 -0.75
C ALA A 432 -17.08 1.29 -1.92
N HIS A 433 -16.25 0.65 -2.72
CA HIS A 433 -16.68 -0.11 -3.88
C HIS A 433 -17.66 -1.23 -3.51
N VAL A 434 -17.35 -2.01 -2.47
CA VAL A 434 -18.25 -3.10 -2.04
C VAL A 434 -19.59 -2.55 -1.52
N LYS A 435 -19.58 -1.48 -0.73
CA LYS A 435 -20.82 -0.83 -0.28
C LYS A 435 -21.63 -0.23 -1.43
N TYR A 436 -20.97 0.28 -2.44
CA TYR A 436 -21.62 0.75 -3.66
C TYR A 436 -22.30 -0.40 -4.41
N GLU A 437 -21.59 -1.52 -4.59
CA GLU A 437 -22.14 -2.75 -5.18
C GLU A 437 -23.32 -3.31 -4.38
N GLU A 438 -23.22 -3.36 -3.05
CA GLU A 438 -24.33 -3.78 -2.17
C GLU A 438 -25.54 -2.84 -2.31
N THR A 439 -25.29 -1.52 -2.40
CA THR A 439 -26.34 -0.52 -2.56
C THR A 439 -27.01 -0.64 -3.94
N ILE A 440 -26.21 -0.78 -5.01
CA ILE A 440 -26.74 -1.01 -6.36
C ILE A 440 -27.53 -2.32 -6.41
N SER A 441 -27.00 -3.38 -5.80
CA SER A 441 -27.69 -4.67 -5.70
C SER A 441 -29.03 -4.53 -4.98
N ARG A 442 -29.05 -3.86 -3.82
CA ARG A 442 -30.27 -3.59 -3.07
C ARG A 442 -31.28 -2.78 -3.88
N LEU A 443 -30.84 -1.68 -4.52
CA LEU A 443 -31.70 -0.88 -5.39
C LEU A 443 -32.21 -1.65 -6.61
N SER A 444 -31.43 -2.64 -7.07
CA SER A 444 -31.79 -3.51 -8.20
C SER A 444 -32.72 -4.67 -7.82
N TYR A 445 -32.77 -5.10 -6.55
CA TYR A 445 -33.48 -6.30 -6.09
C TYR A 445 -34.58 -6.05 -5.07
N GLU A 446 -34.74 -4.83 -4.53
CA GLU A 446 -35.82 -4.49 -3.62
C GLU A 446 -36.91 -3.64 -4.31
N ASP A 447 -38.13 -3.81 -3.90
CA ASP A 447 -39.26 -2.90 -4.20
C ASP A 447 -39.18 -1.69 -3.26
N SER A 448 -39.18 -0.49 -3.83
CA SER A 448 -38.95 0.77 -3.08
C SER A 448 -40.05 1.05 -2.04
N MET A 449 -41.28 0.61 -2.29
CA MET A 449 -42.45 0.88 -1.45
C MET A 449 -42.55 -0.13 -0.30
N THR A 450 -42.50 -1.43 -0.62
CA THR A 450 -42.76 -2.50 0.33
C THR A 450 -41.51 -3.05 1.01
N LYS A 451 -40.32 -2.70 0.52
CA LYS A 451 -39.05 -3.28 1.00
C LYS A 451 -38.98 -4.80 0.95
N LEU A 452 -39.87 -5.40 0.15
CA LEU A 452 -39.75 -6.81 -0.25
C LEU A 452 -38.79 -6.91 -1.45
N PRO A 453 -38.22 -8.10 -1.70
CA PRO A 453 -37.65 -8.44 -2.99
C PRO A 453 -38.59 -8.06 -4.14
N ASN A 454 -37.98 -7.54 -5.24
CA ASN A 454 -38.77 -7.18 -6.42
C ASN A 454 -38.93 -8.38 -7.38
N ARG A 455 -39.65 -8.15 -8.47
CA ARG A 455 -39.89 -9.12 -9.54
C ARG A 455 -38.62 -9.78 -10.06
N ARG A 456 -37.54 -8.99 -10.26
CA ARG A 456 -36.28 -9.50 -10.80
C ARG A 456 -35.65 -10.51 -9.85
N TYR A 457 -35.50 -10.15 -8.58
CA TYR A 457 -34.93 -11.04 -7.57
C TYR A 457 -35.75 -12.34 -7.43
N PHE A 458 -37.09 -12.23 -7.47
CA PHE A 458 -37.97 -13.38 -7.38
C PHE A 458 -37.72 -14.43 -8.48
N PHE A 459 -37.63 -13.99 -9.75
CA PHE A 459 -37.39 -14.90 -10.85
C PHE A 459 -35.96 -15.45 -10.89
N ASP A 460 -34.96 -14.65 -10.45
CA ASP A 460 -33.60 -15.15 -10.29
C ASP A 460 -33.54 -16.27 -9.24
N GLN A 461 -34.20 -16.08 -8.09
CA GLN A 461 -34.28 -17.09 -7.01
C GLN A 461 -35.09 -18.32 -7.39
N MET A 462 -36.15 -18.17 -8.17
CA MET A 462 -36.91 -19.29 -8.71
C MET A 462 -36.05 -20.15 -9.64
N THR A 463 -35.24 -19.52 -10.48
CA THR A 463 -34.31 -20.22 -11.36
C THR A 463 -33.27 -21.00 -10.55
N GLU A 464 -32.75 -20.41 -9.48
CA GLU A 464 -31.81 -21.07 -8.56
C GLU A 464 -32.44 -22.30 -7.90
N ALA A 465 -33.67 -22.17 -7.34
CA ALA A 465 -34.38 -23.27 -6.73
C ALA A 465 -34.64 -24.42 -7.73
N GLN A 466 -34.88 -24.09 -9.00
CA GLN A 466 -35.03 -25.08 -10.05
C GLN A 466 -33.72 -25.84 -10.33
N TYR A 467 -32.58 -25.16 -10.37
CA TYR A 467 -31.26 -25.81 -10.49
C TYR A 467 -30.97 -26.72 -9.28
N GLU A 468 -31.31 -26.28 -8.06
CA GLU A 468 -31.21 -27.10 -6.85
C GLU A 468 -32.05 -28.37 -6.94
N THR A 469 -33.31 -28.25 -7.41
CA THR A 469 -34.17 -29.41 -7.63
C THR A 469 -33.59 -30.38 -8.67
N ALA A 470 -33.14 -29.87 -9.79
CA ALA A 470 -32.58 -30.71 -10.86
C ALA A 470 -31.30 -31.46 -10.42
N ARG A 471 -30.48 -30.84 -9.55
CA ARG A 471 -29.21 -31.43 -9.10
C ARG A 471 -29.33 -32.30 -7.87
N TYR A 472 -30.18 -31.91 -6.92
CA TYR A 472 -30.24 -32.52 -5.59
C TYR A 472 -31.59 -33.12 -5.29
N ASN A 473 -32.56 -33.06 -6.22
CA ASN A 473 -33.94 -33.50 -6.04
C ASN A 473 -34.65 -32.82 -4.85
N ILE A 474 -34.32 -31.55 -4.58
CA ILE A 474 -34.92 -30.76 -3.50
C ILE A 474 -36.13 -30.00 -4.07
N PRO A 475 -37.38 -30.33 -3.64
CA PRO A 475 -38.57 -29.70 -4.16
C PRO A 475 -38.77 -28.28 -3.61
N PHE A 476 -39.53 -27.46 -4.35
CA PHE A 476 -39.98 -26.15 -3.87
C PHE A 476 -41.43 -25.89 -4.31
N THR A 477 -42.09 -24.95 -3.62
CA THR A 477 -43.45 -24.53 -3.95
C THR A 477 -43.47 -23.08 -4.35
N LEU A 478 -44.07 -22.79 -5.50
CA LEU A 478 -44.31 -21.44 -6.01
C LEU A 478 -45.71 -21.01 -5.66
N ILE A 479 -45.90 -19.80 -5.11
CA ILE A 479 -47.21 -19.26 -4.72
C ILE A 479 -47.32 -17.84 -5.26
N PHE A 480 -48.41 -17.53 -5.96
CA PHE A 480 -48.81 -16.19 -6.36
C PHE A 480 -49.96 -15.68 -5.51
N LEU A 481 -49.90 -14.38 -5.21
CA LEU A 481 -50.93 -13.68 -4.45
C LEU A 481 -51.29 -12.39 -5.19
N ASP A 482 -52.58 -12.05 -5.19
CA ASP A 482 -53.10 -10.85 -5.84
C ASP A 482 -54.11 -10.19 -4.90
N MET A 483 -53.94 -8.88 -4.65
CA MET A 483 -54.82 -8.13 -3.74
C MET A 483 -56.15 -7.84 -4.41
N ASN A 484 -57.21 -8.13 -3.70
CA ASN A 484 -58.57 -7.77 -4.14
C ASN A 484 -58.89 -6.35 -3.67
N GLY A 485 -59.40 -5.52 -4.59
CA GLY A 485 -59.98 -4.23 -4.25
C GLY A 485 -59.00 -3.05 -4.12
N LEU A 486 -57.71 -3.18 -4.52
CA LEU A 486 -56.75 -2.06 -4.46
C LEU A 486 -57.28 -0.79 -5.17
N LYS A 487 -57.88 -0.97 -6.35
CA LYS A 487 -58.46 0.17 -7.07
C LYS A 487 -59.59 0.82 -6.29
N GLN A 488 -60.44 0.04 -5.63
CA GLN A 488 -61.55 0.57 -4.81
C GLN A 488 -61.01 1.33 -3.60
N ILE A 489 -59.99 0.81 -2.91
CA ILE A 489 -59.33 1.50 -1.81
C ILE A 489 -58.73 2.84 -2.29
N ASN A 490 -58.05 2.83 -3.42
CA ASN A 490 -57.48 4.05 -4.00
C ASN A 490 -58.57 5.09 -4.37
N ASP A 491 -59.65 4.63 -4.99
CA ASP A 491 -60.75 5.49 -5.45
C ASP A 491 -61.56 6.10 -4.28
N TYR A 492 -61.74 5.35 -3.16
CA TYR A 492 -62.52 5.82 -2.00
C TYR A 492 -61.70 6.53 -0.93
N TYR A 493 -60.44 6.09 -0.68
CA TYR A 493 -59.61 6.52 0.45
C TYR A 493 -58.34 7.20 0.01
N GLY A 494 -58.06 7.24 -1.30
CA GLY A 494 -56.86 7.86 -1.89
C GLY A 494 -55.68 6.89 -1.98
N HIS A 495 -54.65 7.28 -2.78
CA HIS A 495 -53.48 6.45 -3.05
C HIS A 495 -52.66 6.13 -1.78
N ALA A 496 -52.64 7.00 -0.79
CA ALA A 496 -51.97 6.74 0.48
C ALA A 496 -52.54 5.51 1.22
N ALA A 497 -53.86 5.29 1.15
CA ALA A 497 -54.51 4.13 1.72
C ALA A 497 -54.12 2.83 0.96
N GLY A 498 -54.05 2.90 -0.36
CA GLY A 498 -53.57 1.78 -1.17
C GLY A 498 -52.11 1.44 -0.90
N ASP A 499 -51.26 2.45 -0.72
CA ASP A 499 -49.84 2.26 -0.36
C ASP A 499 -49.70 1.60 1.01
N GLU A 500 -50.50 2.03 2.03
CA GLU A 500 -50.53 1.43 3.36
C GLU A 500 -51.03 -0.05 3.29
N ALA A 501 -52.03 -0.33 2.47
CA ALA A 501 -52.48 -1.70 2.26
C ALA A 501 -51.41 -2.62 1.67
N LEU A 502 -50.66 -2.13 0.67
CA LEU A 502 -49.54 -2.87 0.08
C LEU A 502 -48.39 -3.09 1.08
N GLN A 503 -48.10 -2.12 1.93
CA GLN A 503 -47.10 -2.24 3.00
C GLN A 503 -47.58 -3.26 4.08
N THR A 504 -48.83 -3.22 4.45
CA THR A 504 -49.44 -4.17 5.38
C THR A 504 -49.33 -5.63 4.86
N ILE A 505 -49.60 -5.84 3.56
CA ILE A 505 -49.40 -7.15 2.92
C ILE A 505 -47.93 -7.59 3.04
N ALA A 506 -47.00 -6.68 2.77
CA ALA A 506 -45.59 -6.99 2.81
C ALA A 506 -45.12 -7.42 4.20
N GLU A 507 -45.56 -6.74 5.25
CA GLU A 507 -45.22 -7.08 6.63
C GLU A 507 -45.83 -8.45 7.03
N LEU A 508 -47.08 -8.69 6.66
CA LEU A 508 -47.73 -9.98 6.89
C LEU A 508 -47.01 -11.10 6.14
N LEU A 509 -46.63 -10.92 4.90
CA LEU A 509 -45.84 -11.89 4.13
C LEU A 509 -44.49 -12.18 4.77
N LYS A 510 -43.74 -11.14 5.18
CA LYS A 510 -42.47 -11.31 5.89
C LYS A 510 -42.60 -12.16 7.15
N SER A 511 -43.69 -11.95 7.91
CA SER A 511 -43.94 -12.71 9.13
C SER A 511 -44.49 -14.11 8.87
N SER A 512 -44.96 -14.39 7.65
CA SER A 512 -45.57 -15.67 7.25
C SER A 512 -44.58 -16.65 6.64
N VAL A 513 -43.37 -16.23 6.27
CA VAL A 513 -42.35 -17.05 5.60
C VAL A 513 -41.12 -17.23 6.46
N ARG A 514 -40.38 -18.32 6.24
CA ARG A 514 -39.08 -18.57 6.91
C ARG A 514 -37.98 -17.69 6.30
N LYS A 515 -36.86 -17.54 6.99
CA LYS A 515 -35.67 -16.81 6.45
C LYS A 515 -35.12 -17.40 5.15
N THR A 516 -35.37 -18.68 4.92
CA THR A 516 -34.96 -19.41 3.71
C THR A 516 -35.91 -19.22 2.54
N ASP A 517 -37.15 -18.84 2.81
CA ASP A 517 -38.18 -18.62 1.81
C ASP A 517 -38.08 -17.21 1.23
N ILE A 518 -38.62 -17.02 0.04
CA ILE A 518 -38.61 -15.73 -0.64
C ILE A 518 -40.03 -15.20 -0.74
N ALA A 519 -40.26 -14.03 -0.18
CA ALA A 519 -41.48 -13.25 -0.43
C ALA A 519 -41.11 -12.01 -1.22
N ALA A 520 -41.83 -11.71 -2.30
CA ALA A 520 -41.52 -10.62 -3.23
C ALA A 520 -42.78 -9.90 -3.69
N ARG A 521 -42.64 -8.61 -4.07
CA ARG A 521 -43.64 -7.89 -4.84
C ARG A 521 -43.30 -7.96 -6.33
N LEU A 522 -44.26 -8.46 -7.13
CA LEU A 522 -44.05 -8.67 -8.57
C LEU A 522 -44.45 -7.43 -9.40
N GLY A 523 -45.31 -6.59 -8.86
CA GLY A 523 -45.76 -5.35 -9.47
C GLY A 523 -47.22 -5.04 -9.14
N GLY A 524 -47.62 -3.78 -9.10
CA GLY A 524 -49.00 -3.41 -8.78
C GLY A 524 -49.48 -3.99 -7.46
N ASP A 525 -50.47 -4.85 -7.54
CA ASP A 525 -51.13 -5.60 -6.46
C ASP A 525 -50.70 -7.07 -6.37
N GLU A 526 -49.70 -7.48 -7.16
CA GLU A 526 -49.23 -8.87 -7.25
C GLU A 526 -48.02 -9.12 -6.35
N PHE A 527 -48.03 -10.25 -5.64
CA PHE A 527 -46.97 -10.77 -4.80
C PHE A 527 -46.65 -12.22 -5.13
N GLY A 528 -45.44 -12.64 -4.83
CA GLY A 528 -44.97 -14.00 -5.02
C GLY A 528 -44.26 -14.55 -3.80
N VAL A 529 -44.39 -15.84 -3.55
CA VAL A 529 -43.65 -16.57 -2.51
C VAL A 529 -43.04 -17.83 -3.11
N ILE A 530 -41.75 -18.07 -2.81
CA ILE A 530 -41.04 -19.32 -3.07
C ILE A 530 -40.78 -19.98 -1.72
N VAL A 531 -41.44 -21.12 -1.47
CA VAL A 531 -41.18 -21.94 -0.28
C VAL A 531 -40.12 -22.95 -0.65
N LYS A 532 -38.89 -22.71 -0.22
CA LYS A 532 -37.76 -23.61 -0.50
C LYS A 532 -37.85 -24.89 0.33
N HIS A 533 -37.35 -25.99 -0.22
CA HIS A 533 -37.28 -27.30 0.44
C HIS A 533 -38.64 -27.79 0.95
N ALA A 534 -39.68 -27.52 0.20
CA ALA A 534 -41.06 -27.92 0.55
C ALA A 534 -41.55 -28.99 -0.41
N ASP A 535 -41.93 -30.13 0.10
CA ASP A 535 -42.60 -31.17 -0.68
C ASP A 535 -44.06 -30.78 -1.02
N LEU A 536 -44.76 -31.64 -1.74
CA LEU A 536 -46.14 -31.36 -2.17
C LEU A 536 -47.10 -31.15 -0.99
N ALA A 537 -46.92 -31.88 0.11
CA ALA A 537 -47.78 -31.78 1.28
C ALA A 537 -47.54 -30.48 2.04
N GLU A 538 -46.27 -30.16 2.30
CA GLU A 538 -45.82 -28.92 2.93
C GLU A 538 -46.21 -27.68 2.09
N GLY A 539 -46.05 -27.77 0.77
CA GLY A 539 -46.48 -26.72 -0.15
C GLY A 539 -47.96 -26.45 -0.12
N ARG A 540 -48.80 -27.50 -0.13
CA ARG A 540 -50.26 -27.38 -0.02
C ARG A 540 -50.68 -26.82 1.34
N GLN A 541 -50.03 -27.26 2.40
CA GLN A 541 -50.29 -26.73 3.74
C GLN A 541 -49.99 -25.23 3.79
N LYS A 542 -48.86 -24.80 3.21
CA LYS A 542 -48.50 -23.38 3.16
C LYS A 542 -49.44 -22.53 2.33
N ILE A 543 -49.90 -23.04 1.21
CA ILE A 543 -50.93 -22.37 0.39
C ILE A 543 -52.21 -22.18 1.20
N THR A 544 -52.64 -23.20 1.96
CA THR A 544 -53.84 -23.13 2.82
C THR A 544 -53.65 -22.12 3.95
N GLU A 545 -52.52 -22.17 4.65
CA GLU A 545 -52.16 -21.19 5.69
C GLU A 545 -52.23 -19.74 5.18
N LEU A 546 -51.65 -19.49 4.01
CA LEU A 546 -51.68 -18.16 3.41
C LEU A 546 -53.10 -17.76 2.96
N ARG A 547 -53.90 -18.67 2.44
CA ARG A 547 -55.32 -18.41 2.12
C ARG A 547 -56.10 -17.95 3.33
N ASP A 548 -55.97 -18.69 4.43
CA ASP A 548 -56.70 -18.39 5.67
C ASP A 548 -56.23 -17.05 6.26
N ARG A 549 -54.92 -16.83 6.29
CA ARG A 549 -54.33 -15.59 6.83
C ARG A 549 -54.69 -14.35 6.03
N PHE A 550 -54.80 -14.47 4.72
CA PHE A 550 -55.07 -13.36 3.80
C PHE A 550 -56.55 -13.30 3.35
N ALA A 551 -57.43 -14.10 3.96
CA ALA A 551 -58.86 -14.08 3.65
C ALA A 551 -59.54 -12.77 4.04
N GLN A 552 -59.10 -12.15 5.16
CA GLN A 552 -59.62 -10.89 5.65
C GLN A 552 -58.52 -10.15 6.42
N ILE A 553 -58.06 -9.03 5.87
CA ILE A 553 -57.02 -8.19 6.44
C ILE A 553 -57.63 -6.83 6.80
N LEU A 554 -57.44 -6.41 8.05
CA LEU A 554 -57.87 -5.09 8.50
C LEU A 554 -56.79 -4.05 8.12
N LEU A 555 -57.21 -2.95 7.52
CA LEU A 555 -56.43 -1.72 7.36
C LEU A 555 -56.81 -0.74 8.48
N PRO A 556 -56.06 -0.68 9.58
CA PRO A 556 -56.51 -0.03 10.82
C PRO A 556 -56.80 1.47 10.65
N SER A 557 -55.94 2.18 9.89
CA SER A 557 -56.08 3.64 9.69
C SER A 557 -57.37 4.06 9.02
N TYR A 558 -58.02 3.13 8.29
CA TYR A 558 -59.25 3.39 7.52
C TYR A 558 -60.43 2.52 7.93
N SER A 559 -60.22 1.63 8.91
CA SER A 559 -61.23 0.67 9.37
C SER A 559 -61.88 -0.16 8.24
N VAL A 560 -61.06 -0.61 7.30
CA VAL A 560 -61.51 -1.33 6.09
C VAL A 560 -60.87 -2.71 6.02
N PHE A 561 -61.63 -3.71 5.62
CA PHE A 561 -61.12 -5.04 5.35
C PHE A 561 -60.92 -5.27 3.86
N PHE A 562 -59.83 -5.97 3.53
CA PHE A 562 -59.53 -6.44 2.18
C PHE A 562 -58.96 -7.85 2.21
N SER A 563 -58.79 -8.48 1.06
CA SER A 563 -58.32 -9.88 0.98
C SER A 563 -57.36 -10.09 -0.18
N LEU A 564 -56.64 -11.23 -0.15
CA LEU A 564 -55.82 -11.65 -1.29
C LEU A 564 -56.34 -12.97 -1.88
N ALA A 565 -56.28 -13.06 -3.19
CA ALA A 565 -56.37 -14.34 -3.88
C ALA A 565 -55.02 -15.05 -3.82
N VAL A 566 -54.99 -16.35 -3.54
CA VAL A 566 -53.78 -17.15 -3.36
C VAL A 566 -53.86 -18.43 -4.18
N GLY A 567 -52.87 -18.64 -5.05
CA GLY A 567 -52.72 -19.88 -5.81
C GLY A 567 -51.27 -20.33 -5.83
N GLY A 568 -51.03 -21.62 -5.88
CA GLY A 568 -49.67 -22.12 -5.90
C GLY A 568 -49.55 -23.52 -6.48
N ALA A 569 -48.32 -23.92 -6.82
CA ALA A 569 -48.00 -25.22 -7.36
C ALA A 569 -46.59 -25.66 -6.90
N ASN A 570 -46.43 -26.99 -6.76
CA ASN A 570 -45.16 -27.59 -6.31
C ASN A 570 -44.34 -28.11 -7.51
N TYR A 571 -43.06 -27.89 -7.44
CA TYR A 571 -42.08 -28.39 -8.40
C TYR A 571 -41.16 -29.44 -7.72
N PRO A 572 -40.93 -30.61 -8.33
CA PRO A 572 -41.38 -31.04 -9.66
C PRO A 572 -42.73 -31.83 -9.64
N ALA A 573 -43.38 -31.96 -8.50
CA ALA A 573 -44.50 -32.90 -8.32
C ALA A 573 -45.74 -32.56 -9.16
N GLU A 574 -46.03 -31.28 -9.41
CA GLU A 574 -47.24 -30.85 -10.13
C GLU A 574 -46.93 -30.24 -11.50
N ALA A 575 -45.64 -29.91 -11.77
CA ALA A 575 -45.19 -29.39 -13.06
C ALA A 575 -43.78 -29.87 -13.34
N SER A 576 -43.49 -30.21 -14.60
CA SER A 576 -42.17 -30.66 -15.05
C SER A 576 -41.33 -29.55 -15.69
N THR A 577 -41.93 -28.40 -15.97
CA THR A 577 -41.25 -27.21 -16.56
C THR A 577 -41.60 -25.96 -15.76
N THR A 578 -40.74 -24.94 -15.88
CA THR A 578 -40.93 -23.63 -15.21
C THR A 578 -42.18 -22.94 -15.73
N GLU A 579 -42.42 -22.97 -17.03
CA GLU A 579 -43.58 -22.36 -17.65
C GLU A 579 -44.85 -23.03 -17.20
N GLY A 580 -44.85 -24.37 -17.07
CA GLY A 580 -45.97 -25.16 -16.55
C GLY A 580 -46.24 -24.82 -15.10
N LEU A 581 -45.21 -24.66 -14.25
CA LEU A 581 -45.33 -24.30 -12.85
C LEU A 581 -45.94 -22.92 -12.67
N LEU A 582 -45.42 -21.92 -13.40
CA LEU A 582 -45.90 -20.54 -13.38
C LEU A 582 -47.40 -20.49 -13.76
N LYS A 583 -47.72 -21.11 -14.89
CA LYS A 583 -49.09 -21.16 -15.39
C LYS A 583 -50.06 -21.83 -14.40
N LEU A 584 -49.67 -22.96 -13.83
CA LEU A 584 -50.48 -23.68 -12.88
C LEU A 584 -50.75 -22.89 -11.59
N ALA A 585 -49.72 -22.18 -11.08
CA ALA A 585 -49.84 -21.33 -9.91
C ALA A 585 -50.75 -20.12 -10.18
N ASP A 586 -50.63 -19.49 -11.33
CA ASP A 586 -51.43 -18.35 -11.79
C ASP A 586 -52.89 -18.77 -12.02
N ASP A 587 -53.16 -19.87 -12.74
CA ASP A 587 -54.49 -20.40 -12.98
C ASP A 587 -55.22 -20.66 -11.65
N ARG A 588 -54.53 -21.24 -10.65
CA ARG A 588 -55.08 -21.50 -9.32
C ARG A 588 -55.36 -20.24 -8.50
N MET A 589 -54.53 -19.23 -8.64
CA MET A 589 -54.73 -17.90 -8.02
C MET A 589 -55.97 -17.24 -8.64
N TYR A 590 -56.06 -17.25 -9.98
CA TYR A 590 -57.23 -16.69 -10.67
C TYR A 590 -58.54 -17.40 -10.33
N ASP A 591 -58.53 -18.74 -10.22
CA ASP A 591 -59.68 -19.50 -9.77
C ASP A 591 -60.11 -19.16 -8.33
N HIS A 592 -59.13 -18.94 -7.43
CA HIS A 592 -59.38 -18.48 -6.08
C HIS A 592 -59.98 -17.07 -6.08
N LYS A 593 -59.44 -16.16 -6.92
CA LYS A 593 -59.99 -14.79 -7.11
C LYS A 593 -61.46 -14.81 -7.57
N ARG A 594 -61.79 -15.70 -8.51
CA ARG A 594 -63.20 -15.89 -8.98
C ARG A 594 -64.11 -16.38 -7.88
N LYS A 595 -63.67 -17.31 -7.04
CA LYS A 595 -64.44 -17.82 -5.91
C LYS A 595 -64.73 -16.73 -4.88
N ILE A 596 -63.71 -15.92 -4.54
CA ILE A 596 -63.87 -14.77 -3.62
C ILE A 596 -64.90 -13.79 -4.19
N LYS A 597 -64.80 -13.42 -5.47
CA LYS A 597 -65.74 -12.52 -6.12
C LYS A 597 -67.18 -13.08 -6.16
N ALA A 598 -67.32 -14.37 -6.41
CA ALA A 598 -68.66 -15.04 -6.42
C ALA A 598 -69.28 -15.09 -5.04
N ALA A 599 -68.49 -15.31 -3.99
CA ALA A 599 -68.97 -15.35 -2.61
C ALA A 599 -69.33 -13.96 -2.05
N ALA A 600 -68.65 -12.89 -2.51
CA ALA A 600 -68.90 -11.53 -2.06
C ALA A 600 -70.21 -10.91 -2.61
N GLY A 601 -70.84 -11.50 -3.67
CA GLY A 601 -71.99 -10.88 -4.37
C GLY A 601 -71.64 -9.54 -4.99
N ASN A 602 -72.59 -8.92 -5.77
CA ASN A 602 -72.28 -7.57 -6.24
C ASN A 602 -72.58 -6.59 -5.10
N PRO A 603 -71.68 -6.36 -4.25
CA PRO A 603 -71.06 -5.13 -3.78
C PRO A 603 -69.69 -5.38 -3.13
N PRO A 604 -69.10 -4.38 -2.50
CA PRO A 604 -67.68 -4.13 -2.59
C PRO A 604 -66.82 -5.27 -2.05
N LEU A 605 -65.68 -5.55 -2.73
CA LEU A 605 -64.57 -6.38 -2.24
C LEU A 605 -63.91 -5.77 -0.99
N ILE A 606 -64.47 -4.69 -0.47
CA ILE A 606 -64.10 -3.93 0.71
C ILE A 606 -65.30 -3.90 1.65
N LEU A 607 -65.12 -4.33 2.88
CA LEU A 607 -66.13 -4.27 3.93
C LEU A 607 -65.69 -3.21 4.95
N ASP A 608 -66.61 -2.29 5.29
CA ASP A 608 -66.40 -1.37 6.41
C ASP A 608 -66.33 -2.19 7.70
N ALA A 609 -65.38 -1.83 8.62
CA ALA A 609 -65.14 -2.56 9.87
C ALA A 609 -66.15 -2.22 10.95
#